data_d3d6b4bc8df8aec93c52b5136083892d
#
_entry.id   d3d6b4bc8df8aec93c52b5136083892d
#
_cell.length_a   1.000
_cell.length_b   1.000
_cell.length_c   1.000
_cell.angle_alpha   90.00
_cell.angle_beta   90.00
_cell.angle_gamma   90.00
#
_symmetry.space_group_name_H-M   'P 1'
#
loop_
_entity.id
_entity.type
_entity.pdbx_description
1 polymer ?
#
loop_
_entity_poly.entity_id
_entity_poly.type
_entity_poly.pdbx_seq_one_letter_code
_entity_poly.pdbx_strand_id
1 'polypeptide(L)'
;MIETIRRLLDFSGRCRKDLLYAFGYGVLYSVSEVIPVLAIVVALEAVLSPSGGGWFAVAASGGLMGLSVAGKIVFGKRATERRMLASYDMCADKRIEVGEILKRVPLGYFSQNRLGELTATLTTTLGEIETNAVAILDKVANGFVHAVAITLLISWYDWHAGLITAAGLVVSLFVYGAMQRKGRKLSPVRQAAQSRLVAAVLEYVQGMAVVKAFGLGDRSNRAVDEAIEACRASNTDLERSFSTLAAAYQLVFKVAAFGVLLSSGLLYLSGDMDLIKCLLLMVSSFMLYAHIEMMGSVSALSRVISVALDRMEALKNAPLLDFD
;
A
#
# COMPACT_ATOMS: atom_id res chain seq x y z
N MET A 1 -6.53 -7.57 -2.28
CA MET A 1 -6.45 -6.36 -1.45
C MET A 1 -7.61 -6.26 -0.46
N ILE A 2 -8.86 -6.18 -0.90
CA ILE A 2 -10.03 -6.15 0.02
C ILE A 2 -10.04 -7.38 0.93
N GLU A 3 -9.77 -8.55 0.39
CA GLU A 3 -9.63 -9.79 1.15
C GLU A 3 -8.49 -9.72 2.20
N THR A 4 -7.33 -9.18 1.82
CA THR A 4 -6.20 -9.01 2.75
C THR A 4 -6.55 -8.03 3.88
N ILE A 5 -7.24 -6.93 3.56
CA ILE A 5 -7.72 -5.96 4.57
C ILE A 5 -8.74 -6.62 5.49
N ARG A 6 -9.69 -7.39 4.95
CA ARG A 6 -10.67 -8.13 5.75
C ARG A 6 -9.98 -9.12 6.70
N ARG A 7 -9.07 -9.94 6.18
CA ARG A 7 -8.28 -10.89 7.00
C ARG A 7 -7.46 -10.16 8.08
N LEU A 8 -6.91 -8.99 7.77
CA LEU A 8 -6.18 -8.17 8.74
C LEU A 8 -7.11 -7.62 9.83
N LEU A 9 -8.31 -7.17 9.47
CA LEU A 9 -9.33 -6.74 10.43
C LEU A 9 -9.83 -7.89 11.30
N ASP A 10 -9.96 -9.10 10.75
CA ASP A 10 -10.32 -10.30 11.51
C ASP A 10 -9.15 -10.72 12.43
N PHE A 11 -7.91 -10.58 11.97
CA PHE A 11 -6.70 -10.83 12.76
C PHE A 11 -6.54 -9.84 13.92
N SER A 12 -7.04 -8.60 13.78
CA SER A 12 -6.87 -7.53 14.78
C SER A 12 -7.65 -7.75 16.09
N GLY A 13 -8.63 -8.64 16.12
CA GLY A 13 -9.38 -8.98 17.33
C GLY A 13 -9.95 -7.76 18.05
N ARG A 14 -9.54 -7.54 19.31
CA ARG A 14 -10.00 -6.40 20.13
C ARG A 14 -9.54 -5.03 19.62
N CYS A 15 -8.44 -4.96 18.88
CA CYS A 15 -7.90 -3.72 18.32
C CYS A 15 -8.66 -3.22 17.07
N ARG A 16 -9.68 -3.95 16.61
CA ARG A 16 -10.48 -3.61 15.43
C ARG A 16 -11.12 -2.22 15.52
N LYS A 17 -11.57 -1.81 16.70
CA LYS A 17 -12.20 -0.48 16.90
C LYS A 17 -11.19 0.64 16.70
N ASP A 18 -9.97 0.49 17.21
CA ASP A 18 -8.91 1.48 17.07
C ASP A 18 -8.46 1.63 15.62
N LEU A 19 -8.41 0.53 14.86
CA LEU A 19 -8.17 0.55 13.41
C LEU A 19 -9.28 1.28 12.64
N LEU A 20 -10.55 1.10 13.04
CA LEU A 20 -11.67 1.82 12.42
C LEU A 20 -11.64 3.32 12.76
N TYR A 21 -11.30 3.70 14.00
CA TYR A 21 -11.09 5.10 14.35
C TYR A 21 -9.92 5.71 13.58
N ALA A 22 -8.82 4.98 13.45
CA ALA A 22 -7.68 5.41 12.64
C ALA A 22 -8.07 5.64 11.18
N PHE A 23 -8.90 4.76 10.60
CA PHE A 23 -9.47 4.94 9.26
C PHE A 23 -10.33 6.21 9.18
N GLY A 24 -11.21 6.46 10.16
CA GLY A 24 -12.03 7.67 10.21
C GLY A 24 -11.19 8.96 10.24
N TYR A 25 -10.13 8.99 11.06
CA TYR A 25 -9.18 10.11 11.05
C TYR A 25 -8.41 10.22 9.73
N GLY A 26 -8.11 9.10 9.06
CA GLY A 26 -7.52 9.08 7.73
C GLY A 26 -8.43 9.71 6.68
N VAL A 27 -9.75 9.47 6.74
CA VAL A 27 -10.74 10.14 5.88
C VAL A 27 -10.71 11.64 6.11
N LEU A 28 -10.73 12.11 7.36
CA LEU A 28 -10.68 13.53 7.69
C LEU A 28 -9.36 14.17 7.23
N TYR A 29 -8.25 13.45 7.35
CA TYR A 29 -6.96 13.86 6.80
C TYR A 29 -7.04 14.05 5.28
N SER A 30 -7.60 13.07 4.55
CA SER A 30 -7.74 13.14 3.08
C SER A 30 -8.67 14.27 2.63
N VAL A 31 -9.73 14.55 3.37
CA VAL A 31 -10.60 15.72 3.11
C VAL A 31 -9.82 17.02 3.32
N SER A 32 -9.00 17.10 4.39
CA SER A 32 -8.15 18.27 4.63
C SER A 32 -7.12 18.51 3.51
N GLU A 33 -6.71 17.45 2.80
CA GLU A 33 -5.82 17.54 1.64
C GLU A 33 -6.48 18.13 0.38
N VAL A 34 -7.79 18.11 0.29
CA VAL A 34 -8.54 18.68 -0.84
C VAL A 34 -8.83 20.16 -0.62
N ILE A 35 -8.85 20.64 0.63
CA ILE A 35 -9.13 22.08 0.95
C ILE A 35 -8.23 23.08 0.21
N PRO A 36 -6.90 22.84 -0.01
CA PRO A 36 -6.04 23.75 -0.77
C PRO A 36 -6.57 24.04 -2.19
N VAL A 37 -7.26 23.10 -2.82
CA VAL A 37 -7.85 23.32 -4.14
C VAL A 37 -8.93 24.40 -4.05
N LEU A 38 -9.77 24.38 -3.01
CA LEU A 38 -10.75 25.44 -2.76
C LEU A 38 -10.09 26.79 -2.44
N ALA A 39 -8.97 26.78 -1.70
CA ALA A 39 -8.22 28.00 -1.42
C ALA A 39 -7.66 28.64 -2.70
N ILE A 40 -7.20 27.80 -3.66
CA ILE A 40 -6.76 28.27 -4.99
C ILE A 40 -7.91 28.89 -5.78
N VAL A 41 -9.11 28.31 -5.73
CA VAL A 41 -10.32 28.89 -6.36
C VAL A 41 -10.55 30.31 -5.86
N VAL A 42 -10.65 30.46 -4.54
CA VAL A 42 -10.91 31.77 -3.90
C VAL A 42 -9.82 32.79 -4.24
N ALA A 43 -8.54 32.36 -4.28
CA ALA A 43 -7.44 33.21 -4.66
C ALA A 43 -7.50 33.66 -6.13
N LEU A 44 -7.78 32.73 -7.04
CA LEU A 44 -7.91 33.03 -8.48
C LEU A 44 -9.10 33.96 -8.77
N GLU A 45 -10.25 33.73 -8.13
CA GLU A 45 -11.40 34.63 -8.23
C GLU A 45 -11.07 36.06 -7.75
N ALA A 46 -10.31 36.16 -6.65
CA ALA A 46 -9.87 37.45 -6.12
C ALA A 46 -8.92 38.21 -7.04
N VAL A 47 -8.02 37.52 -7.71
CA VAL A 47 -7.02 38.14 -8.61
C VAL A 47 -7.61 38.51 -9.96
N LEU A 48 -8.51 37.68 -10.51
CA LEU A 48 -9.01 37.81 -11.87
C LEU A 48 -10.34 38.57 -11.94
N SER A 49 -11.05 38.78 -10.82
CA SER A 49 -12.29 39.54 -10.79
C SER A 49 -12.02 41.04 -10.92
N PRO A 50 -12.72 41.74 -11.87
CA PRO A 50 -12.55 43.18 -12.04
C PRO A 50 -12.95 44.02 -10.81
N SER A 51 -13.83 43.49 -9.94
CA SER A 51 -14.24 44.10 -8.68
C SER A 51 -13.20 44.01 -7.56
N GLY A 52 -12.08 43.33 -7.82
CA GLY A 52 -10.98 43.13 -6.89
C GLY A 52 -11.46 42.54 -5.58
N GLY A 53 -11.31 41.22 -5.39
CA GLY A 53 -11.78 40.54 -4.17
C GLY A 53 -11.15 41.04 -2.86
N GLY A 54 -10.39 42.08 -2.93
CA GLY A 54 -9.81 42.82 -1.82
C GLY A 54 -9.05 41.95 -0.83
N TRP A 55 -8.68 42.55 0.27
CA TRP A 55 -7.98 41.92 1.38
C TRP A 55 -8.77 40.75 2.02
N PHE A 56 -10.09 40.75 1.91
CA PHE A 56 -10.97 39.69 2.42
C PHE A 56 -10.76 38.34 1.72
N ALA A 57 -10.64 38.32 0.40
CA ALA A 57 -10.42 37.10 -0.35
C ALA A 57 -9.01 36.50 -0.13
N VAL A 58 -8.01 37.37 0.03
CA VAL A 58 -6.65 36.94 0.43
C VAL A 58 -6.68 36.33 1.84
N ALA A 59 -7.38 36.96 2.77
CA ALA A 59 -7.53 36.44 4.13
C ALA A 59 -8.33 35.12 4.15
N ALA A 60 -9.38 34.99 3.34
CA ALA A 60 -10.19 33.77 3.22
C ALA A 60 -9.37 32.60 2.62
N SER A 61 -8.62 32.83 1.54
CA SER A 61 -7.75 31.79 0.96
C SER A 61 -6.63 31.38 1.94
N GLY A 62 -6.00 32.34 2.63
CA GLY A 62 -5.04 32.07 3.69
C GLY A 62 -5.64 31.30 4.87
N GLY A 63 -6.87 31.63 5.28
CA GLY A 63 -7.62 30.91 6.31
C GLY A 63 -7.92 29.47 5.92
N LEU A 64 -8.36 29.22 4.67
CA LEU A 64 -8.56 27.87 4.14
C LEU A 64 -7.26 27.04 4.12
N MET A 65 -6.15 27.65 3.70
CA MET A 65 -4.83 27.01 3.75
C MET A 65 -4.41 26.67 5.20
N GLY A 66 -4.61 27.61 6.12
CA GLY A 66 -4.37 27.39 7.56
C GLY A 66 -5.21 26.24 8.11
N LEU A 67 -6.50 26.19 7.76
CA LEU A 67 -7.43 25.12 8.14
C LEU A 67 -6.97 23.75 7.59
N SER A 68 -6.54 23.70 6.32
CA SER A 68 -5.97 22.50 5.70
C SER A 68 -4.74 22.00 6.46
N VAL A 69 -3.79 22.89 6.74
CA VAL A 69 -2.55 22.53 7.45
C VAL A 69 -2.87 22.05 8.88
N ALA A 70 -3.73 22.76 9.60
CA ALA A 70 -4.17 22.37 10.93
C ALA A 70 -4.88 21.00 10.91
N GLY A 71 -5.80 20.79 9.95
CA GLY A 71 -6.49 19.52 9.76
C GLY A 71 -5.52 18.37 9.46
N LYS A 72 -4.56 18.56 8.57
CA LYS A 72 -3.51 17.57 8.26
C LYS A 72 -2.68 17.21 9.49
N ILE A 73 -2.25 18.19 10.26
CA ILE A 73 -1.44 17.94 11.47
C ILE A 73 -2.27 17.17 12.51
N VAL A 74 -3.48 17.65 12.82
CA VAL A 74 -4.31 17.08 13.89
C VAL A 74 -4.80 15.68 13.51
N PHE A 75 -5.43 15.55 12.33
CA PHE A 75 -6.01 14.27 11.92
C PHE A 75 -4.93 13.26 11.50
N GLY A 76 -3.85 13.71 10.84
CA GLY A 76 -2.72 12.86 10.48
C GLY A 76 -2.01 12.28 11.71
N LYS A 77 -1.73 13.12 12.71
CA LYS A 77 -1.16 12.67 13.98
C LYS A 77 -2.07 11.63 14.66
N ARG A 78 -3.37 11.93 14.81
CA ARG A 78 -4.34 11.03 15.46
C ARG A 78 -4.51 9.73 14.70
N ALA A 79 -4.57 9.77 13.35
CA ALA A 79 -4.65 8.59 12.51
C ALA A 79 -3.43 7.69 12.69
N THR A 80 -2.23 8.27 12.65
CA THR A 80 -0.96 7.53 12.78
C THR A 80 -0.80 6.93 14.18
N GLU A 81 -1.04 7.72 15.24
CA GLU A 81 -0.97 7.24 16.62
C GLU A 81 -1.91 6.04 16.85
N ARG A 82 -3.18 6.16 16.46
CA ARG A 82 -4.16 5.08 16.62
C ARG A 82 -3.81 3.82 15.83
N ARG A 83 -3.33 3.98 14.61
CA ARG A 83 -2.89 2.85 13.78
C ARG A 83 -1.69 2.13 14.37
N MET A 84 -0.66 2.87 14.78
CA MET A 84 0.55 2.29 15.35
C MET A 84 0.25 1.56 16.67
N LEU A 85 -0.47 2.20 17.58
CA LEU A 85 -0.87 1.57 18.83
C LEU A 85 -1.67 0.29 18.57
N ALA A 86 -2.69 0.35 17.70
CA ALA A 86 -3.48 -0.82 17.35
C ALA A 86 -2.63 -1.95 16.72
N SER A 87 -1.61 -1.63 15.93
CA SER A 87 -0.72 -2.63 15.33
C SER A 87 0.18 -3.29 16.37
N TYR A 88 0.78 -2.51 17.27
CA TYR A 88 1.62 -3.02 18.34
C TYR A 88 0.84 -3.90 19.32
N ASP A 89 -0.34 -3.43 19.76
CA ASP A 89 -1.20 -4.18 20.67
C ASP A 89 -1.71 -5.47 20.03
N MET A 90 -2.11 -5.42 18.74
CA MET A 90 -2.53 -6.58 17.99
C MET A 90 -1.41 -7.64 17.90
N CYS A 91 -0.19 -7.22 17.59
CA CYS A 91 0.94 -8.16 17.48
C CYS A 91 1.39 -8.68 18.85
N ALA A 92 1.32 -7.86 19.91
CA ALA A 92 1.57 -8.30 21.28
C ALA A 92 0.55 -9.37 21.71
N ASP A 93 -0.74 -9.14 21.46
CA ASP A 93 -1.79 -10.11 21.76
C ASP A 93 -1.56 -11.43 21.00
N LYS A 94 -1.14 -11.36 19.73
CA LYS A 94 -0.86 -12.56 18.94
C LYS A 94 0.38 -13.31 19.42
N ARG A 95 1.41 -12.62 19.90
CA ARG A 95 2.57 -13.28 20.53
C ARG A 95 2.15 -14.05 21.78
N ILE A 96 1.28 -13.45 22.61
CA ILE A 96 0.74 -14.11 23.80
C ILE A 96 -0.14 -15.31 23.41
N GLU A 97 -1.06 -15.12 22.47
CA GLU A 97 -1.94 -16.19 21.97
C GLU A 97 -1.14 -17.40 21.47
N VAL A 98 -0.09 -17.17 20.66
CA VAL A 98 0.78 -18.26 20.20
C VAL A 98 1.55 -18.89 21.36
N GLY A 99 2.02 -18.09 22.32
CA GLY A 99 2.66 -18.64 23.54
C GLY A 99 1.75 -19.61 24.29
N GLU A 100 0.45 -19.29 24.42
CA GLU A 100 -0.53 -20.18 25.07
C GLU A 100 -0.82 -21.46 24.23
N ILE A 101 -0.85 -21.33 22.90
CA ILE A 101 -0.97 -22.49 21.99
C ILE A 101 0.24 -23.41 22.16
N LEU A 102 1.44 -22.87 22.17
CA LEU A 102 2.68 -23.65 22.28
C LEU A 102 2.81 -24.43 23.60
N LYS A 103 2.16 -23.99 24.68
CA LYS A 103 2.09 -24.76 25.93
C LYS A 103 1.27 -26.04 25.81
N ARG A 104 0.38 -26.13 24.83
CA ARG A 104 -0.54 -27.25 24.62
C ARG A 104 -0.13 -28.16 23.45
N VAL A 105 0.95 -27.87 22.77
CA VAL A 105 1.43 -28.65 21.63
C VAL A 105 2.28 -29.83 22.11
N PRO A 106 2.19 -31.03 21.48
CA PRO A 106 3.02 -32.18 21.83
C PRO A 106 4.52 -31.90 21.71
N LEU A 107 5.35 -32.50 22.58
CA LEU A 107 6.80 -32.30 22.55
C LEU A 107 7.46 -32.63 21.21
N GLY A 108 6.92 -33.60 20.45
CA GLY A 108 7.37 -33.91 19.09
C GLY A 108 7.20 -32.80 18.06
N TYR A 109 6.40 -31.80 18.36
CA TYR A 109 6.22 -30.62 17.51
C TYR A 109 7.47 -29.71 17.50
N PHE A 110 8.29 -29.76 18.54
CA PHE A 110 9.49 -28.95 18.72
C PHE A 110 10.75 -29.56 18.09
N SER A 111 10.63 -30.23 16.93
CA SER A 111 11.82 -30.65 16.19
C SER A 111 12.71 -29.45 15.80
N GLN A 112 14.02 -29.67 15.59
CA GLN A 112 14.98 -28.58 15.31
C GLN A 112 14.53 -27.67 14.14
N ASN A 113 13.98 -28.25 13.07
CA ASN A 113 13.50 -27.48 11.91
C ASN A 113 12.27 -26.61 12.25
N ARG A 114 11.36 -27.12 13.07
CA ARG A 114 10.18 -26.36 13.51
C ARG A 114 10.48 -25.28 14.52
N LEU A 115 11.47 -25.47 15.38
CA LEU A 115 11.89 -24.45 16.34
C LEU A 115 12.38 -23.17 15.62
N GLY A 116 13.16 -23.31 14.55
CA GLY A 116 13.57 -22.20 13.70
C GLY A 116 12.41 -21.50 13.02
N GLU A 117 11.45 -22.25 12.48
CA GLU A 117 10.24 -21.73 11.87
C GLU A 117 9.35 -20.96 12.87
N LEU A 118 9.16 -21.52 14.06
CA LEU A 118 8.40 -20.88 15.15
C LEU A 118 9.04 -19.57 15.57
N THR A 119 10.35 -19.58 15.79
CA THR A 119 11.11 -18.38 16.14
C THR A 119 10.98 -17.31 15.05
N ALA A 120 11.17 -17.66 13.78
CA ALA A 120 11.00 -16.74 12.65
C ALA A 120 9.58 -16.18 12.57
N THR A 121 8.57 -17.00 12.85
CA THR A 121 7.16 -16.56 12.81
C THR A 121 6.85 -15.58 13.93
N LEU A 122 7.30 -15.83 15.15
CA LEU A 122 7.05 -14.96 16.30
C LEU A 122 7.84 -13.64 16.28
N THR A 123 9.02 -13.64 15.65
CA THR A 123 9.87 -12.46 15.56
C THR A 123 9.72 -11.74 14.22
N THR A 124 10.17 -12.36 13.14
CA THR A 124 10.22 -11.73 11.81
C THR A 124 8.85 -11.56 11.19
N THR A 125 8.04 -12.64 11.14
CA THR A 125 6.74 -12.61 10.46
C THR A 125 5.76 -11.68 11.17
N LEU A 126 5.66 -11.72 12.50
CA LEU A 126 4.85 -10.77 13.26
C LEU A 126 5.39 -9.34 13.16
N GLY A 127 6.71 -9.14 13.14
CA GLY A 127 7.33 -7.84 12.90
C GLY A 127 7.00 -7.27 11.50
N GLU A 128 6.91 -8.11 10.48
CA GLU A 128 6.44 -7.70 9.15
C GLU A 128 4.96 -7.28 9.15
N ILE A 129 4.10 -7.98 9.88
CA ILE A 129 2.69 -7.58 10.07
C ILE A 129 2.64 -6.25 10.81
N GLU A 130 3.38 -6.12 11.89
CA GLU A 130 3.43 -4.94 12.76
C GLU A 130 3.76 -3.65 11.98
N THR A 131 4.73 -3.72 11.07
CA THR A 131 5.19 -2.56 10.29
C THR A 131 4.41 -2.35 8.99
N ASN A 132 4.19 -3.41 8.22
CA ASN A 132 3.65 -3.32 6.87
C ASN A 132 2.12 -3.28 6.83
N ALA A 133 1.42 -3.87 7.82
CA ALA A 133 -0.04 -3.82 7.87
C ALA A 133 -0.56 -2.39 8.01
N VAL A 134 0.09 -1.59 8.86
CA VAL A 134 -0.21 -0.16 9.04
C VAL A 134 -0.02 0.60 7.75
N ALA A 135 1.10 0.36 7.04
CA ALA A 135 1.40 1.03 5.79
C ALA A 135 0.39 0.72 4.67
N ILE A 136 -0.12 -0.52 4.62
CA ILE A 136 -1.16 -0.91 3.65
C ILE A 136 -2.47 -0.19 3.96
N LEU A 137 -2.93 -0.24 5.21
CA LEU A 137 -4.17 0.42 5.63
C LEU A 137 -4.13 1.92 5.36
N ASP A 138 -2.99 2.56 5.64
CA ASP A 138 -2.79 3.98 5.39
C ASP A 138 -2.87 4.34 3.91
N LYS A 139 -2.07 3.68 3.09
CA LYS A 139 -1.99 3.97 1.65
C LYS A 139 -3.31 3.67 0.94
N VAL A 140 -3.99 2.58 1.32
CA VAL A 140 -5.29 2.22 0.70
C VAL A 140 -6.38 3.19 1.12
N ALA A 141 -6.48 3.50 2.43
CA ALA A 141 -7.49 4.41 2.93
C ALA A 141 -7.30 5.81 2.35
N ASN A 142 -6.11 6.39 2.50
CA ASN A 142 -5.83 7.75 2.06
C ASN A 142 -5.84 7.84 0.53
N GLY A 143 -5.25 6.89 -0.19
CA GLY A 143 -5.21 6.91 -1.66
C GLY A 143 -6.59 6.85 -2.30
N PHE A 144 -7.43 5.94 -1.82
CA PHE A 144 -8.77 5.77 -2.39
C PHE A 144 -9.72 6.90 -2.00
N VAL A 145 -9.73 7.29 -0.72
CA VAL A 145 -10.58 8.38 -0.24
C VAL A 145 -10.20 9.70 -0.90
N HIS A 146 -8.92 10.00 -1.02
CA HIS A 146 -8.44 11.21 -1.69
C HIS A 146 -8.85 11.22 -3.17
N ALA A 147 -8.66 10.11 -3.89
CA ALA A 147 -9.03 10.03 -5.31
C ALA A 147 -10.54 10.22 -5.52
N VAL A 148 -11.38 9.64 -4.68
CA VAL A 148 -12.83 9.84 -4.74
C VAL A 148 -13.21 11.27 -4.39
N ALA A 149 -12.64 11.83 -3.32
CA ALA A 149 -12.96 13.19 -2.88
C ALA A 149 -12.59 14.24 -3.94
N ILE A 150 -11.40 14.13 -4.55
CA ILE A 150 -10.97 15.06 -5.58
C ILE A 150 -11.75 14.87 -6.90
N THR A 151 -12.10 13.63 -7.25
CA THR A 151 -12.97 13.36 -8.42
C THR A 151 -14.34 13.96 -8.23
N LEU A 152 -14.94 13.85 -7.05
CA LEU A 152 -16.22 14.48 -6.73
C LEU A 152 -16.13 16.01 -6.78
N LEU A 153 -15.06 16.59 -6.25
CA LEU A 153 -14.84 18.03 -6.29
C LEU A 153 -14.74 18.54 -7.73
N ILE A 154 -13.98 17.85 -8.58
CA ILE A 154 -13.83 18.22 -9.99
C ILE A 154 -15.14 18.03 -10.75
N SER A 155 -15.89 16.95 -10.49
CA SER A 155 -17.21 16.70 -11.09
C SER A 155 -18.23 17.79 -10.72
N TRP A 156 -18.13 18.33 -9.51
CA TRP A 156 -18.95 19.46 -9.07
C TRP A 156 -18.60 20.75 -9.83
N TYR A 157 -17.32 20.92 -10.14
CA TYR A 157 -16.82 22.14 -10.80
C TYR A 157 -17.07 22.11 -12.32
N ASP A 158 -16.78 20.97 -12.95
CA ASP A 158 -17.02 20.69 -14.36
C ASP A 158 -17.30 19.22 -14.59
N TRP A 159 -18.44 18.91 -15.20
CA TRP A 159 -18.86 17.53 -15.41
C TRP A 159 -18.03 16.79 -16.47
N HIS A 160 -17.49 17.49 -17.49
CA HIS A 160 -16.63 16.87 -18.51
C HIS A 160 -15.31 16.41 -17.91
N ALA A 161 -14.65 17.30 -17.14
CA ALA A 161 -13.44 16.97 -16.40
C ALA A 161 -13.71 15.86 -15.39
N GLY A 162 -14.86 15.91 -14.69
CA GLY A 162 -15.30 14.87 -13.77
C GLY A 162 -15.45 13.51 -14.43
N LEU A 163 -16.00 13.44 -15.62
CA LEU A 163 -16.19 12.20 -16.37
C LEU A 163 -14.84 11.61 -16.84
N ILE A 164 -13.91 12.46 -17.29
CA ILE A 164 -12.54 12.03 -17.65
C ILE A 164 -11.81 11.48 -16.43
N THR A 165 -11.89 12.14 -15.28
CA THR A 165 -11.24 11.69 -14.05
C THR A 165 -11.84 10.39 -13.53
N ALA A 166 -13.15 10.24 -13.55
CA ALA A 166 -13.85 9.02 -13.18
C ALA A 166 -13.48 7.84 -14.11
N ALA A 167 -13.44 8.09 -15.43
CA ALA A 167 -13.00 7.09 -16.41
C ALA A 167 -11.56 6.65 -16.16
N GLY A 168 -10.65 7.58 -15.89
CA GLY A 168 -9.26 7.29 -15.52
C GLY A 168 -9.19 6.41 -14.27
N LEU A 169 -10.00 6.70 -13.26
CA LEU A 169 -10.08 5.89 -12.04
C LEU A 169 -10.56 4.47 -12.32
N VAL A 170 -11.60 4.31 -13.12
CA VAL A 170 -12.14 2.98 -13.49
C VAL A 170 -11.11 2.18 -14.28
N VAL A 171 -10.48 2.78 -15.29
CA VAL A 171 -9.43 2.11 -16.08
C VAL A 171 -8.26 1.69 -15.19
N SER A 172 -7.86 2.54 -14.24
CA SER A 172 -6.78 2.20 -13.31
C SER A 172 -7.09 0.98 -12.45
N LEU A 173 -8.35 0.77 -12.04
CA LEU A 173 -8.77 -0.43 -11.31
C LEU A 173 -8.62 -1.70 -12.15
N PHE A 174 -8.89 -1.65 -13.46
CA PHE A 174 -8.66 -2.79 -14.35
C PHE A 174 -7.16 -3.13 -14.48
N VAL A 175 -6.30 -2.13 -14.67
CA VAL A 175 -4.84 -2.33 -14.72
C VAL A 175 -4.33 -2.88 -13.40
N TYR A 176 -4.79 -2.33 -12.28
CA TYR A 176 -4.46 -2.84 -10.94
C TYR A 176 -4.92 -4.30 -10.77
N GLY A 177 -6.11 -4.65 -11.25
CA GLY A 177 -6.59 -6.04 -11.28
C GLY A 177 -5.67 -6.98 -12.07
N ALA A 178 -5.16 -6.53 -13.23
CA ALA A 178 -4.19 -7.28 -14.03
C ALA A 178 -2.85 -7.47 -13.27
N MET A 179 -2.34 -6.41 -12.60
CA MET A 179 -1.17 -6.51 -11.72
C MET A 179 -1.36 -7.57 -10.63
N GLN A 180 -2.50 -7.59 -9.97
CA GLN A 180 -2.81 -8.56 -8.92
C GLN A 180 -2.88 -10.00 -9.46
N ARG A 181 -3.49 -10.20 -10.64
CA ARG A 181 -3.56 -11.52 -11.29
C ARG A 181 -2.17 -12.04 -11.65
N LYS A 182 -1.32 -11.20 -12.24
CA LYS A 182 0.06 -11.55 -12.60
C LYS A 182 0.89 -11.86 -11.35
N GLY A 183 0.76 -11.05 -10.31
CA GLY A 183 1.43 -11.26 -9.03
C GLY A 183 1.09 -12.58 -8.38
N ARG A 184 -0.17 -12.97 -8.37
CA ARG A 184 -0.60 -14.27 -7.84
C ARG A 184 0.03 -15.47 -8.57
N LYS A 185 0.34 -15.33 -9.85
CA LYS A 185 1.00 -16.39 -10.63
C LYS A 185 2.51 -16.46 -10.39
N LEU A 186 3.19 -15.31 -10.34
CA LEU A 186 4.64 -15.24 -10.29
C LEU A 186 5.21 -15.31 -8.85
N SER A 187 4.47 -14.81 -7.85
CA SER A 187 4.95 -14.81 -6.47
C SER A 187 5.23 -16.19 -5.89
N PRO A 188 4.42 -17.25 -6.12
CA PRO A 188 4.76 -18.60 -5.66
C PRO A 188 6.04 -19.16 -6.31
N VAL A 189 6.26 -18.88 -7.60
CA VAL A 189 7.48 -19.30 -8.31
C VAL A 189 8.72 -18.65 -7.70
N ARG A 190 8.65 -17.35 -7.47
CA ARG A 190 9.72 -16.62 -6.76
C ARG A 190 9.97 -17.19 -5.36
N GLN A 191 8.90 -17.45 -4.59
CA GLN A 191 9.04 -18.00 -3.25
C GLN A 191 9.69 -19.38 -3.25
N ALA A 192 9.31 -20.25 -4.20
CA ALA A 192 9.91 -21.55 -4.37
C ALA A 192 11.42 -21.46 -4.72
N ALA A 193 11.79 -20.54 -5.62
CA ALA A 193 13.18 -20.30 -5.98
C ALA A 193 13.99 -19.77 -4.79
N GLN A 194 13.42 -18.85 -4.00
CA GLN A 194 14.02 -18.33 -2.78
C GLN A 194 14.24 -19.43 -1.73
N SER A 195 13.25 -20.31 -1.52
CA SER A 195 13.37 -21.42 -0.58
C SER A 195 14.42 -22.43 -1.01
N ARG A 196 14.54 -22.73 -2.30
CA ARG A 196 15.60 -23.59 -2.85
C ARG A 196 16.99 -22.98 -2.63
N LEU A 197 17.12 -21.67 -2.85
CA LEU A 197 18.39 -20.98 -2.60
C LEU A 197 18.80 -21.09 -1.13
N VAL A 198 17.87 -20.86 -0.20
CA VAL A 198 18.15 -20.98 1.24
C VAL A 198 18.60 -22.40 1.59
N ALA A 199 17.90 -23.42 1.08
CA ALA A 199 18.25 -24.83 1.31
C ALA A 199 19.65 -25.15 0.75
N ALA A 200 19.96 -24.75 -0.50
CA ALA A 200 21.26 -24.99 -1.11
C ALA A 200 22.40 -24.30 -0.36
N VAL A 201 22.20 -23.05 0.08
CA VAL A 201 23.20 -22.33 0.88
C VAL A 201 23.41 -23.00 2.23
N LEU A 202 22.33 -23.46 2.90
CA LEU A 202 22.44 -24.15 4.19
C LEU A 202 23.22 -25.47 4.06
N GLU A 203 22.88 -26.26 3.04
CA GLU A 203 23.59 -27.52 2.74
C GLU A 203 25.08 -27.27 2.45
N TYR A 204 25.40 -26.26 1.66
CA TYR A 204 26.74 -25.83 1.34
C TYR A 204 27.53 -25.43 2.60
N VAL A 205 26.95 -24.61 3.47
CA VAL A 205 27.61 -24.17 4.71
C VAL A 205 27.82 -25.34 5.66
N GLN A 206 26.84 -26.24 5.83
CA GLN A 206 26.95 -27.42 6.67
C GLN A 206 27.99 -28.41 6.11
N GLY A 207 28.08 -28.55 4.80
CA GLY A 207 29.07 -29.40 4.13
C GLY A 207 30.49 -28.82 4.04
N MET A 208 30.67 -27.53 4.41
CA MET A 208 31.94 -26.82 4.19
C MET A 208 33.16 -27.50 4.88
N ALA A 209 32.96 -28.13 6.03
CA ALA A 209 34.01 -28.85 6.71
C ALA A 209 34.55 -30.04 5.87
N VAL A 210 33.64 -30.76 5.20
CA VAL A 210 33.96 -31.87 4.28
C VAL A 210 34.65 -31.36 3.03
N VAL A 211 34.11 -30.29 2.44
CA VAL A 211 34.68 -29.63 1.24
C VAL A 211 36.14 -29.22 1.49
N LYS A 212 36.42 -28.61 2.63
CA LYS A 212 37.78 -28.21 3.02
C LYS A 212 38.70 -29.41 3.30
N ALA A 213 38.18 -30.44 3.95
CA ALA A 213 38.97 -31.63 4.31
C ALA A 213 39.42 -32.41 3.06
N PHE A 214 38.59 -32.45 2.00
CA PHE A 214 38.85 -33.22 0.78
C PHE A 214 39.26 -32.37 -0.42
N GLY A 215 39.42 -31.05 -0.28
CA GLY A 215 39.84 -30.15 -1.35
C GLY A 215 38.87 -30.04 -2.56
N LEU A 216 37.55 -30.22 -2.31
CA LEU A 216 36.51 -30.30 -3.34
C LEU A 216 36.00 -28.92 -3.86
N GLY A 217 36.81 -27.86 -3.77
CA GLY A 217 36.43 -26.48 -3.92
C GLY A 217 35.49 -26.16 -5.13
N ASP A 218 35.86 -26.52 -6.35
CA ASP A 218 35.14 -26.12 -7.53
C ASP A 218 33.89 -26.96 -7.84
N ARG A 219 33.81 -28.19 -7.36
CA ARG A 219 32.67 -29.10 -7.65
C ARG A 219 31.52 -28.95 -6.64
N SER A 220 31.77 -28.36 -5.49
CA SER A 220 30.77 -28.25 -4.42
C SER A 220 29.86 -27.04 -4.59
N ASN A 221 30.19 -26.07 -5.47
CA ASN A 221 29.46 -24.83 -5.62
C ASN A 221 28.28 -24.92 -6.61
N ARG A 222 28.26 -25.95 -7.47
CA ARG A 222 27.33 -26.01 -8.62
C ARG A 222 25.85 -25.92 -8.22
N ALA A 223 25.46 -26.60 -7.15
CA ALA A 223 24.07 -26.58 -6.69
C ALA A 223 23.65 -25.20 -6.14
N VAL A 224 24.59 -24.51 -5.49
CA VAL A 224 24.37 -23.13 -5.00
C VAL A 224 24.29 -22.16 -6.17
N ASP A 225 25.19 -22.28 -7.16
CA ASP A 225 25.21 -21.43 -8.34
C ASP A 225 23.92 -21.58 -9.17
N GLU A 226 23.46 -22.81 -9.37
CA GLU A 226 22.17 -23.09 -10.05
C GLU A 226 20.99 -22.49 -9.26
N ALA A 227 20.99 -22.57 -7.93
CA ALA A 227 19.95 -21.99 -7.10
C ALA A 227 19.97 -20.46 -7.09
N ILE A 228 21.16 -19.84 -7.09
CA ILE A 228 21.35 -18.39 -7.23
C ILE A 228 20.78 -17.91 -8.56
N GLU A 229 21.13 -18.57 -9.67
CA GLU A 229 20.69 -18.19 -10.99
C GLU A 229 19.17 -18.36 -11.17
N ALA A 230 18.60 -19.45 -10.66
CA ALA A 230 17.15 -19.66 -10.65
C ALA A 230 16.42 -18.59 -9.82
N CYS A 231 16.97 -18.20 -8.68
CA CYS A 231 16.43 -17.11 -7.85
C CYS A 231 16.53 -15.77 -8.57
N ARG A 232 17.68 -15.46 -9.21
CA ARG A 232 17.91 -14.25 -9.99
C ARG A 232 16.91 -14.16 -11.15
N ALA A 233 16.76 -15.21 -11.93
CA ALA A 233 15.85 -15.28 -13.07
C ALA A 233 14.40 -15.05 -12.63
N SER A 234 13.96 -15.74 -11.58
CA SER A 234 12.59 -15.61 -11.03
C SER A 234 12.30 -14.21 -10.49
N ASN A 235 13.26 -13.57 -9.81
CA ASN A 235 13.13 -12.19 -9.35
C ASN A 235 13.05 -11.21 -10.54
N THR A 236 13.92 -11.39 -11.54
CA THR A 236 13.95 -10.53 -12.73
C THR A 236 12.64 -10.61 -13.52
N ASP A 237 12.10 -11.82 -13.70
CA ASP A 237 10.83 -12.03 -14.41
C ASP A 237 9.64 -11.39 -13.67
N LEU A 238 9.64 -11.50 -12.35
CA LEU A 238 8.64 -10.83 -11.52
C LEU A 238 8.74 -9.31 -11.71
N GLU A 239 9.94 -8.73 -11.51
CA GLU A 239 10.16 -7.29 -11.58
C GLU A 239 9.87 -6.72 -12.96
N ARG A 240 10.28 -7.37 -14.05
CA ARG A 240 9.94 -6.97 -15.43
C ARG A 240 8.43 -6.94 -15.65
N SER A 241 7.73 -7.98 -15.18
CA SER A 241 6.28 -8.06 -15.32
C SER A 241 5.56 -6.98 -14.52
N PHE A 242 6.04 -6.67 -13.31
CA PHE A 242 5.48 -5.62 -12.46
C PHE A 242 5.82 -4.22 -12.97
N SER A 243 7.05 -3.97 -13.36
CA SER A 243 7.52 -2.69 -13.89
C SER A 243 6.68 -2.25 -15.11
N THR A 244 6.45 -3.19 -16.06
CA THR A 244 5.62 -2.90 -17.24
C THR A 244 4.18 -2.53 -16.87
N LEU A 245 3.57 -3.30 -15.96
CA LEU A 245 2.19 -3.02 -15.51
C LEU A 245 2.11 -1.76 -14.63
N ALA A 246 3.13 -1.49 -13.82
CA ALA A 246 3.21 -0.26 -13.05
C ALA A 246 3.35 0.97 -13.94
N ALA A 247 4.16 0.88 -15.01
CA ALA A 247 4.25 1.92 -16.01
C ALA A 247 2.90 2.16 -16.72
N ALA A 248 2.20 1.09 -17.12
CA ALA A 248 0.86 1.20 -17.69
C ALA A 248 -0.15 1.82 -16.70
N TYR A 249 -0.06 1.46 -15.43
CA TYR A 249 -0.88 2.03 -14.36
C TYR A 249 -0.67 3.55 -14.21
N GLN A 250 0.58 3.99 -14.18
CA GLN A 250 0.94 5.40 -14.12
C GLN A 250 0.52 6.15 -15.40
N LEU A 251 0.69 5.51 -16.57
CA LEU A 251 0.32 6.10 -17.85
C LEU A 251 -1.18 6.43 -17.91
N VAL A 252 -2.04 5.56 -17.38
CA VAL A 252 -3.49 5.82 -17.32
C VAL A 252 -3.78 7.15 -16.62
N PHE A 253 -3.14 7.42 -15.50
CA PHE A 253 -3.33 8.68 -14.77
C PHE A 253 -2.77 9.89 -15.50
N LYS A 254 -1.61 9.75 -16.15
CA LYS A 254 -1.03 10.84 -16.95
C LYS A 254 -1.88 11.16 -18.17
N VAL A 255 -2.45 10.14 -18.82
CA VAL A 255 -3.39 10.33 -19.93
C VAL A 255 -4.68 10.98 -19.46
N ALA A 256 -5.23 10.57 -18.32
CA ALA A 256 -6.43 11.20 -17.77
C ALA A 256 -6.17 12.66 -17.35
N ALA A 257 -5.05 12.96 -16.70
CA ALA A 257 -4.66 14.31 -16.36
C ALA A 257 -4.47 15.19 -17.61
N PHE A 258 -3.81 14.64 -18.64
CA PHE A 258 -3.68 15.32 -19.94
C PHE A 258 -5.04 15.54 -20.61
N GLY A 259 -5.96 14.58 -20.52
CA GLY A 259 -7.34 14.71 -21.01
C GLY A 259 -8.11 15.84 -20.32
N VAL A 260 -7.98 15.99 -19.00
CA VAL A 260 -8.56 17.12 -18.24
C VAL A 260 -7.96 18.44 -18.70
N LEU A 261 -6.63 18.51 -18.85
CA LEU A 261 -5.92 19.70 -19.30
C LEU A 261 -6.35 20.11 -20.72
N LEU A 262 -6.44 19.13 -21.64
CA LEU A 262 -6.84 19.37 -23.02
C LEU A 262 -8.31 19.79 -23.11
N SER A 263 -9.21 19.09 -22.42
CA SER A 263 -10.65 19.42 -22.44
C SER A 263 -10.93 20.80 -21.85
N SER A 264 -10.28 21.17 -20.74
CA SER A 264 -10.44 22.49 -20.14
C SER A 264 -9.93 23.62 -21.06
N GLY A 265 -8.79 23.39 -21.75
CA GLY A 265 -8.28 24.34 -22.74
C GLY A 265 -9.18 24.49 -23.96
N LEU A 266 -9.73 23.40 -24.50
CA LEU A 266 -10.66 23.44 -25.63
C LEU A 266 -11.98 24.13 -25.26
N LEU A 267 -12.56 23.84 -24.10
CA LEU A 267 -13.80 24.50 -23.61
C LEU A 267 -13.58 25.98 -23.34
N TYR A 268 -12.40 26.39 -22.91
CA TYR A 268 -12.07 27.81 -22.78
C TYR A 268 -11.99 28.51 -24.17
N LEU A 269 -11.34 27.88 -25.15
CA LEU A 269 -11.23 28.44 -26.51
C LEU A 269 -12.56 28.49 -27.24
N SER A 270 -13.50 27.57 -26.96
CA SER A 270 -14.88 27.63 -27.50
C SER A 270 -15.75 28.68 -26.83
N GLY A 271 -15.32 29.24 -25.70
CA GLY A 271 -16.09 30.22 -24.93
C GLY A 271 -17.11 29.61 -23.97
N ASP A 272 -17.10 28.24 -23.81
CA ASP A 272 -18.02 27.54 -22.93
C ASP A 272 -17.55 27.47 -21.48
N MET A 273 -16.28 27.86 -21.25
CA MET A 273 -15.63 27.82 -19.91
C MET A 273 -14.95 29.16 -19.59
N ASP A 274 -15.12 29.60 -18.35
CA ASP A 274 -14.44 30.79 -17.84
C ASP A 274 -12.96 30.52 -17.56
N LEU A 275 -12.10 31.56 -17.67
CA LEU A 275 -10.67 31.49 -17.47
C LEU A 275 -10.30 30.90 -16.08
N ILE A 276 -11.04 31.33 -15.05
CA ILE A 276 -10.82 30.87 -13.68
C ILE A 276 -10.99 29.36 -13.56
N LYS A 277 -12.07 28.83 -14.14
CA LYS A 277 -12.37 27.40 -14.17
C LYS A 277 -11.29 26.62 -14.94
N CYS A 278 -10.88 27.13 -16.09
CA CYS A 278 -9.84 26.54 -16.91
C CYS A 278 -8.52 26.42 -16.13
N LEU A 279 -8.04 27.51 -15.54
CA LEU A 279 -6.81 27.52 -14.75
C LEU A 279 -6.88 26.57 -13.54
N LEU A 280 -8.03 26.55 -12.85
CA LEU A 280 -8.23 25.63 -11.73
C LEU A 280 -8.12 24.17 -12.15
N LEU A 281 -8.80 23.77 -13.22
CA LEU A 281 -8.76 22.40 -13.73
C LEU A 281 -7.36 22.02 -14.21
N MET A 282 -6.65 22.94 -14.85
CA MET A 282 -5.26 22.75 -15.24
C MET A 282 -4.36 22.48 -14.03
N VAL A 283 -4.44 23.28 -12.98
CA VAL A 283 -3.66 23.09 -11.75
C VAL A 283 -4.07 21.81 -11.04
N SER A 284 -5.37 21.56 -10.91
CA SER A 284 -5.89 20.35 -10.25
C SER A 284 -5.49 19.07 -10.96
N SER A 285 -5.29 19.09 -12.29
CA SER A 285 -4.89 17.92 -13.07
C SER A 285 -3.56 17.32 -12.62
N PHE A 286 -2.63 18.14 -12.11
CA PHE A 286 -1.35 17.70 -11.58
C PHE A 286 -1.47 17.05 -10.19
N MET A 287 -2.50 17.40 -9.42
CA MET A 287 -2.69 16.89 -8.05
C MET A 287 -3.61 15.66 -7.99
N LEU A 288 -4.37 15.41 -9.07
CA LEU A 288 -5.48 14.46 -9.14
C LEU A 288 -5.11 13.06 -8.63
N TYR A 289 -3.97 12.52 -9.02
CA TYR A 289 -3.69 11.10 -8.87
C TYR A 289 -2.47 10.79 -8.02
N ALA A 290 -1.84 11.82 -7.41
CA ALA A 290 -0.59 11.66 -6.67
C ALA A 290 -0.64 10.54 -5.61
N HIS A 291 -1.74 10.43 -4.87
CA HIS A 291 -1.90 9.42 -3.82
C HIS A 291 -2.26 8.03 -4.35
N ILE A 292 -3.07 7.97 -5.43
CA ILE A 292 -3.50 6.68 -5.98
C ILE A 292 -2.40 6.03 -6.82
N GLU A 293 -1.49 6.80 -7.42
CA GLU A 293 -0.30 6.28 -8.11
C GLU A 293 0.54 5.41 -7.17
N MET A 294 0.63 5.77 -5.89
CA MET A 294 1.35 5.00 -4.88
C MET A 294 0.72 3.64 -4.54
N MET A 295 -0.55 3.41 -4.89
CA MET A 295 -1.22 2.13 -4.64
C MET A 295 -0.59 0.96 -5.42
N GLY A 296 0.10 1.23 -6.52
CA GLY A 296 0.86 0.20 -7.24
C GLY A 296 1.87 -0.52 -6.33
N SER A 297 2.55 0.19 -5.45
CA SER A 297 3.52 -0.37 -4.48
C SER A 297 2.86 -1.19 -3.37
N VAL A 298 1.60 -0.91 -3.04
CA VAL A 298 0.83 -1.63 -2.01
C VAL A 298 0.56 -3.09 -2.39
N SER A 299 0.51 -3.37 -3.70
CA SER A 299 0.31 -4.73 -4.21
C SER A 299 1.40 -5.70 -3.73
N ALA A 300 2.67 -5.26 -3.67
CA ALA A 300 3.77 -6.08 -3.16
C ALA A 300 3.65 -6.31 -1.65
N LEU A 301 3.40 -5.25 -0.89
CA LEU A 301 3.21 -5.33 0.57
C LEU A 301 2.02 -6.22 0.95
N SER A 302 0.90 -6.11 0.22
CA SER A 302 -0.29 -6.94 0.45
C SER A 302 -0.01 -8.44 0.32
N ARG A 303 0.91 -8.84 -0.58
CA ARG A 303 1.34 -10.25 -0.69
C ARG A 303 2.18 -10.69 0.49
N VAL A 304 3.12 -9.87 0.95
CA VAL A 304 3.94 -10.17 2.13
C VAL A 304 3.03 -10.40 3.35
N ILE A 305 2.09 -9.51 3.58
CA ILE A 305 1.14 -9.64 4.69
C ILE A 305 0.24 -10.86 4.52
N SER A 306 -0.23 -11.18 3.31
CA SER A 306 -1.05 -12.38 3.10
C SER A 306 -0.29 -13.65 3.49
N VAL A 307 0.98 -13.79 3.08
CA VAL A 307 1.84 -14.93 3.46
C VAL A 307 2.09 -14.95 4.96
N ALA A 308 2.31 -13.79 5.58
CA ALA A 308 2.51 -13.70 7.02
C ALA A 308 1.26 -14.15 7.81
N LEU A 309 0.07 -13.74 7.35
CA LEU A 309 -1.20 -14.18 7.93
C LEU A 309 -1.43 -15.69 7.75
N ASP A 310 -1.10 -16.26 6.57
CA ASP A 310 -1.20 -17.70 6.33
C ASP A 310 -0.31 -18.51 7.29
N ARG A 311 0.92 -18.04 7.55
CA ARG A 311 1.82 -18.67 8.53
C ARG A 311 1.27 -18.62 9.95
N MET A 312 0.68 -17.49 10.33
CA MET A 312 0.06 -17.34 11.64
C MET A 312 -1.18 -18.24 11.80
N GLU A 313 -1.97 -18.38 10.75
CA GLU A 313 -3.14 -19.26 10.73
C GLU A 313 -2.73 -20.74 10.81
N ALA A 314 -1.65 -21.12 10.14
CA ALA A 314 -1.10 -22.48 10.23
C ALA A 314 -0.63 -22.82 11.66
N LEU A 315 -0.08 -21.86 12.41
CA LEU A 315 0.27 -22.05 13.82
C LEU A 315 -0.94 -22.23 14.73
N LYS A 316 -2.04 -21.51 14.47
CA LYS A 316 -3.28 -21.66 15.24
C LYS A 316 -3.93 -23.06 15.06
N ASN A 317 -3.73 -23.64 13.88
CA ASN A 317 -4.24 -24.97 13.55
C ASN A 317 -3.26 -26.12 13.94
N ALA A 318 -2.25 -25.82 14.77
CA ALA A 318 -1.35 -26.85 15.29
C ALA A 318 -2.13 -27.89 16.12
N PRO A 319 -1.72 -29.19 16.08
CA PRO A 319 -2.36 -30.22 16.88
C PRO A 319 -2.17 -29.93 18.37
N LEU A 320 -3.25 -29.76 19.09
CA LEU A 320 -3.26 -29.50 20.53
C LEU A 320 -3.40 -30.80 21.30
N LEU A 321 -2.74 -30.90 22.44
CA LEU A 321 -3.01 -31.94 23.42
C LEU A 321 -4.27 -31.54 24.21
N ASP A 322 -5.28 -32.40 24.22
CA ASP A 322 -6.38 -32.27 25.17
C ASP A 322 -5.84 -32.68 26.55
N PHE A 323 -5.72 -31.73 27.43
CA PHE A 323 -5.52 -31.97 28.84
C PHE A 323 -6.92 -32.02 29.49
N ASP A 324 -7.52 -33.22 29.51
CA ASP A 324 -8.61 -33.53 30.41
C ASP A 324 -8.10 -33.78 31.82
#